data_a02db0ee40ce84fbf823aa1ce98363d0
#
_entry.id   a02db0ee40ce84fbf823aa1ce98363d0
#
_cell.length_a   1.000
_cell.length_b   1.000
_cell.length_c   1.000
_cell.angle_alpha   90.00
_cell.angle_beta   90.00
_cell.angle_gamma   90.00
#
_symmetry.space_group_name_H-M   'P 1'
#
loop_
_entity.id
_entity.type
_entity.pdbx_description
1 polymer ?
#
loop_
_entity_poly.entity_id
_entity_poly.type
_entity_poly.pdbx_seq_one_letter_code
_entity_poly.pdbx_strand_id
1 'polypeptide(L)'
;MVRLFSHLRTFTAYGIKISSLFCLHKMRKWSLAVVFALATPLGMAAQSGVTPDQVVSAIEDAYGVTPGERRNHTKGTCAVGQFVGKNLTAFYSRSALFSGQTVPVVARFSLAGGNPTAPDTSRSPRGMALEFKLPDGGLQHMTMLNTPVFGAAQPQTFLDMMIAMKPDPATGKPDPEKIKTFKATHPDSVAQADFLEKNNPPVSYANSAYFGIHAFKFVNRANQTTLVRWRFVPQEGEKRLSDAELKTMPPDFLEQDLIERTRRGPVRWNMVIEIGKPGDPEDNPTLAWPADRNKVIVGYLTIFSAMPQKGAACEKINFDPLVMSDGIEPTNDPILLFRSPAYALSFAKRMGGM
;
A
#
# COMPACT_ATOMS: atom_id res chain seq x y z
N MET A 1 -11.72 7.84 -65.94
CA MET A 1 -10.71 8.76 -66.51
C MET A 1 -9.65 8.92 -65.42
N VAL A 2 -8.64 8.08 -65.41
CA VAL A 2 -7.27 8.17 -65.93
C VAL A 2 -6.51 9.42 -65.44
N ARG A 3 -5.52 9.27 -64.54
CA ARG A 3 -4.09 9.26 -64.81
C ARG A 3 -3.25 9.01 -63.56
N LEU A 4 -2.40 7.96 -63.67
CA LEU A 4 -1.18 7.71 -62.90
C LEU A 4 -0.16 8.83 -63.12
N PHE A 5 0.71 9.13 -62.13
CA PHE A 5 2.11 9.46 -62.38
C PHE A 5 3.03 8.88 -61.29
N SER A 6 3.91 8.02 -61.76
CA SER A 6 5.05 7.45 -61.05
C SER A 6 6.23 8.43 -61.06
N HIS A 7 7.01 8.51 -59.99
CA HIS A 7 8.40 8.96 -60.05
C HIS A 7 9.29 8.07 -59.17
N LEU A 8 10.05 7.20 -59.88
CA LEU A 8 11.29 6.60 -59.39
C LEU A 8 12.35 7.71 -59.25
N ARG A 9 13.15 7.72 -58.19
CA ARG A 9 14.47 8.33 -58.15
C ARG A 9 15.50 7.32 -57.62
N THR A 10 16.51 7.14 -58.45
CA THR A 10 17.72 6.32 -58.42
C THR A 10 18.63 6.60 -57.24
N PHE A 11 19.16 5.54 -56.65
CA PHE A 11 20.32 5.57 -55.74
C PHE A 11 21.60 5.52 -56.52
N THR A 12 22.56 6.45 -56.24
CA THR A 12 23.91 6.43 -56.74
C THR A 12 24.87 5.99 -55.61
N ALA A 13 25.60 4.91 -55.85
CA ALA A 13 26.63 4.39 -54.95
C ALA A 13 27.97 5.16 -55.14
N TYR A 14 28.58 5.55 -54.03
CA TYR A 14 29.98 6.02 -54.02
C TYR A 14 30.89 4.94 -53.43
N GLY A 15 31.85 4.48 -54.30
CA GLY A 15 32.89 3.55 -53.94
C GLY A 15 34.05 4.27 -53.23
N ILE A 16 34.56 3.64 -52.18
CA ILE A 16 35.82 4.04 -51.53
C ILE A 16 36.88 2.98 -51.80
N LYS A 17 37.95 3.40 -52.46
CA LYS A 17 39.19 2.63 -52.73
C LYS A 17 40.02 2.48 -51.44
N ILE A 18 40.42 1.26 -51.16
CA ILE A 18 41.42 0.96 -50.14
C ILE A 18 42.80 0.90 -50.82
N SER A 19 43.71 1.76 -50.42
CA SER A 19 45.11 1.69 -50.79
C SER A 19 45.88 1.08 -49.62
N SER A 20 46.54 -0.04 -49.93
CA SER A 20 47.49 -0.72 -49.06
C SER A 20 48.88 0.01 -49.10
N LEU A 21 49.38 0.35 -47.92
CA LEU A 21 50.79 0.69 -47.76
C LEU A 21 51.40 -0.20 -46.68
N PHE A 22 52.30 -1.06 -47.13
CA PHE A 22 53.21 -1.84 -46.29
C PHE A 22 54.29 -0.92 -45.70
N CYS A 23 54.46 -0.96 -44.40
CA CYS A 23 55.67 -0.43 -43.77
C CYS A 23 56.13 -1.41 -42.68
N LEU A 24 57.21 -2.10 -42.97
CA LEU A 24 57.96 -2.93 -42.04
C LEU A 24 58.71 -2.04 -41.03
N HIS A 25 58.48 -2.23 -39.75
CA HIS A 25 59.41 -1.77 -38.72
C HIS A 25 59.45 -2.69 -37.49
N LYS A 26 60.61 -3.30 -37.35
CA LYS A 26 61.32 -3.84 -36.17
C LYS A 26 60.52 -4.24 -34.93
N MET A 27 60.46 -5.54 -34.69
CA MET A 27 60.11 -6.19 -33.42
C MET A 27 61.03 -5.73 -32.28
N ARG A 28 60.48 -5.10 -31.28
CA ARG A 28 61.12 -4.93 -29.98
C ARG A 28 60.40 -5.84 -28.99
N LYS A 29 61.12 -6.84 -28.43
CA LYS A 29 60.62 -7.78 -27.43
C LYS A 29 60.22 -7.00 -26.17
N TRP A 30 58.94 -6.93 -25.85
CA TRP A 30 58.46 -6.49 -24.56
C TRP A 30 57.92 -7.72 -23.83
N SER A 31 58.56 -8.05 -22.69
CA SER A 31 58.08 -9.06 -21.77
C SER A 31 56.80 -8.57 -21.12
N LEU A 32 55.67 -9.19 -21.43
CA LEU A 32 54.42 -8.98 -20.67
C LEU A 32 54.56 -9.70 -19.31
N ALA A 33 54.73 -8.95 -18.25
CA ALA A 33 54.47 -9.42 -16.90
C ALA A 33 52.95 -9.49 -16.71
N VAL A 34 52.38 -10.70 -16.69
CA VAL A 34 50.99 -10.95 -16.33
C VAL A 34 50.89 -10.80 -14.84
N VAL A 35 50.37 -9.64 -14.37
CA VAL A 35 49.95 -9.45 -12.99
C VAL A 35 48.60 -10.15 -12.82
N PHE A 36 48.59 -11.32 -12.19
CA PHE A 36 47.40 -11.95 -11.69
C PHE A 36 46.86 -11.08 -10.52
N ALA A 37 45.94 -10.19 -10.82
CA ALA A 37 45.13 -9.58 -9.78
C ALA A 37 44.21 -10.65 -9.18
N LEU A 38 44.55 -11.12 -7.97
CA LEU A 38 43.66 -11.91 -7.15
C LEU A 38 42.43 -11.03 -6.82
N ALA A 39 41.37 -11.19 -7.61
CA ALA A 39 40.05 -10.66 -7.24
C ALA A 39 39.59 -11.42 -6.00
N THR A 40 39.77 -10.82 -4.83
CA THR A 40 39.05 -11.25 -3.62
C THR A 40 37.57 -11.11 -3.92
N PRO A 41 36.74 -12.17 -3.70
CA PRO A 41 35.33 -11.99 -3.78
C PRO A 41 34.94 -10.96 -2.72
N LEU A 42 34.40 -9.83 -3.15
CA LEU A 42 33.65 -8.95 -2.26
C LEU A 42 32.54 -9.83 -1.67
N GLY A 43 32.76 -10.27 -0.43
CA GLY A 43 31.72 -10.91 0.35
C GLY A 43 30.53 -9.95 0.36
N MET A 44 29.45 -10.34 -0.31
CA MET A 44 28.15 -9.71 -0.06
C MET A 44 27.92 -9.87 1.44
N ALA A 45 28.15 -8.79 2.20
CA ALA A 45 27.67 -8.71 3.55
C ALA A 45 26.18 -9.06 3.47
N ALA A 46 25.78 -10.19 4.08
CA ALA A 46 24.40 -10.55 4.24
C ALA A 46 23.74 -9.32 4.88
N GLN A 47 22.79 -8.70 4.17
CA GLN A 47 21.95 -7.69 4.76
C GLN A 47 21.22 -8.38 5.91
N SER A 48 21.67 -8.15 7.15
CA SER A 48 21.04 -8.61 8.39
C SER A 48 19.77 -7.82 8.64
N GLY A 49 18.85 -7.83 7.68
CA GLY A 49 17.57 -7.16 7.74
C GLY A 49 16.43 -8.18 7.86
N VAL A 50 15.34 -7.78 8.46
CA VAL A 50 14.10 -8.57 8.54
C VAL A 50 13.63 -8.94 7.13
N THR A 51 13.31 -10.21 6.93
CA THR A 51 12.81 -10.70 5.64
C THR A 51 11.28 -10.77 5.61
N PRO A 52 10.65 -10.67 4.43
CA PRO A 52 9.21 -10.88 4.27
C PRO A 52 8.73 -12.23 4.84
N ASP A 53 9.51 -13.28 4.70
CA ASP A 53 9.18 -14.61 5.22
C ASP A 53 9.11 -14.63 6.76
N GLN A 54 10.08 -14.01 7.43
CA GLN A 54 10.06 -13.88 8.90
C GLN A 54 8.80 -13.17 9.39
N VAL A 55 8.43 -12.06 8.72
CA VAL A 55 7.24 -11.30 9.10
C VAL A 55 5.96 -12.07 8.82
N VAL A 56 5.83 -12.70 7.65
CA VAL A 56 4.63 -13.49 7.31
C VAL A 56 4.50 -14.69 8.25
N SER A 57 5.59 -15.40 8.56
CA SER A 57 5.59 -16.49 9.52
C SER A 57 5.21 -16.02 10.94
N ALA A 58 5.73 -14.87 11.38
CA ALA A 58 5.35 -14.31 12.68
C ALA A 58 3.86 -13.90 12.75
N ILE A 59 3.28 -13.42 11.64
CA ILE A 59 1.84 -13.17 11.53
C ILE A 59 1.06 -14.49 11.64
N GLU A 60 1.51 -15.54 10.94
CA GLU A 60 0.91 -16.89 11.02
C GLU A 60 0.98 -17.45 12.45
N ASP A 61 2.10 -17.26 13.12
CA ASP A 61 2.29 -17.64 14.54
C ASP A 61 1.38 -16.86 15.49
N ALA A 62 1.19 -15.56 15.25
CA ALA A 62 0.38 -14.70 16.13
C ALA A 62 -1.13 -14.93 15.96
N TYR A 63 -1.58 -15.23 14.76
CA TYR A 63 -3.01 -15.26 14.44
C TYR A 63 -3.52 -16.63 13.99
N GLY A 64 -2.65 -17.58 13.72
CA GLY A 64 -3.00 -18.83 13.07
C GLY A 64 -3.14 -18.69 11.55
N VAL A 65 -3.41 -19.78 10.88
CA VAL A 65 -3.63 -19.85 9.43
C VAL A 65 -5.02 -20.40 9.15
N THR A 66 -5.80 -19.62 8.38
CA THR A 66 -7.01 -20.11 7.72
C THR A 66 -6.66 -20.39 6.25
N PRO A 67 -6.69 -21.66 5.79
CA PRO A 67 -6.31 -22.01 4.42
C PRO A 67 -7.10 -21.22 3.38
N GLY A 68 -6.41 -20.71 2.35
CA GLY A 68 -7.02 -19.91 1.29
C GLY A 68 -7.34 -18.46 1.68
N GLU A 69 -7.18 -18.07 2.95
CA GLU A 69 -7.48 -16.73 3.43
C GLU A 69 -6.21 -15.84 3.61
N ARG A 70 -6.42 -14.54 3.76
CA ARG A 70 -5.33 -13.59 4.05
C ARG A 70 -4.74 -13.84 5.43
N ARG A 71 -3.42 -13.67 5.58
CA ARG A 71 -2.71 -13.83 6.86
C ARG A 71 -3.03 -12.73 7.86
N ASN A 72 -3.35 -11.54 7.35
CA ASN A 72 -3.81 -10.41 8.16
C ASN A 72 -4.99 -9.75 7.45
N HIS A 73 -5.84 -9.04 8.20
CA HIS A 73 -7.09 -8.51 7.68
C HIS A 73 -7.98 -9.62 7.09
N THR A 74 -8.03 -10.78 7.72
CA THR A 74 -8.72 -11.98 7.20
C THR A 74 -10.22 -11.76 7.09
N LYS A 75 -10.85 -11.21 8.15
CA LYS A 75 -12.25 -10.79 8.12
C LYS A 75 -12.43 -9.55 7.25
N GLY A 76 -13.30 -9.63 6.24
CA GLY A 76 -13.51 -8.49 5.35
C GLY A 76 -14.76 -8.60 4.48
N THR A 77 -15.15 -7.44 3.94
CA THR A 77 -16.34 -7.23 3.11
C THR A 77 -15.91 -6.59 1.79
N CYS A 78 -16.32 -7.16 0.66
CA CYS A 78 -16.12 -6.57 -0.66
C CYS A 78 -17.13 -5.46 -0.92
N ALA A 79 -16.72 -4.50 -1.74
CA ALA A 79 -17.62 -3.49 -2.26
C ALA A 79 -17.17 -3.05 -3.66
N VAL A 80 -18.12 -2.48 -4.41
CA VAL A 80 -17.85 -1.90 -5.73
C VAL A 80 -18.41 -0.48 -5.80
N GLY A 81 -17.72 0.35 -6.57
CA GLY A 81 -18.08 1.75 -6.67
C GLY A 81 -17.31 2.47 -7.76
N GLN A 82 -17.18 3.75 -7.59
CA GLN A 82 -16.44 4.62 -8.50
C GLN A 82 -15.72 5.72 -7.74
N PHE A 83 -14.71 6.26 -8.38
CA PHE A 83 -14.01 7.46 -7.94
C PHE A 83 -14.05 8.52 -9.04
N VAL A 84 -14.20 9.79 -8.62
CA VAL A 84 -14.07 10.93 -9.51
C VAL A 84 -13.05 11.89 -8.91
N GLY A 85 -11.89 11.99 -9.56
CA GLY A 85 -10.85 12.94 -9.20
C GLY A 85 -11.23 14.35 -9.61
N LYS A 86 -10.81 15.36 -8.85
CA LYS A 86 -11.03 16.76 -9.21
C LYS A 86 -9.93 17.23 -10.17
N ASN A 87 -10.28 17.92 -11.26
CA ASN A 87 -9.32 18.42 -12.25
C ASN A 87 -8.24 19.34 -11.65
N LEU A 88 -8.57 20.09 -10.60
CA LEU A 88 -7.58 20.92 -9.89
C LEU A 88 -6.41 20.09 -9.31
N THR A 89 -6.59 18.79 -9.13
CA THR A 89 -5.54 17.88 -8.62
C THR A 89 -4.41 17.70 -9.63
N ALA A 90 -4.62 18.00 -10.91
CA ALA A 90 -3.57 18.05 -11.93
C ALA A 90 -2.44 19.04 -11.59
N PHE A 91 -2.70 20.02 -10.72
CA PHE A 91 -1.65 20.87 -10.17
C PHE A 91 -0.64 20.09 -9.33
N TYR A 92 -1.07 19.03 -8.64
CA TYR A 92 -0.23 18.22 -7.76
C TYR A 92 0.24 16.93 -8.42
N SER A 93 -0.60 16.27 -9.22
CA SER A 93 -0.30 14.96 -9.79
C SER A 93 -0.78 14.84 -11.23
N ARG A 94 0.05 14.24 -12.09
CA ARG A 94 -0.31 13.89 -13.47
C ARG A 94 -1.06 12.56 -13.60
N SER A 95 -1.33 11.87 -12.49
CA SER A 95 -2.01 10.58 -12.49
C SER A 95 -3.38 10.65 -13.18
N ALA A 96 -3.66 9.66 -14.01
CA ALA A 96 -4.95 9.47 -14.67
C ALA A 96 -6.12 9.32 -13.67
N LEU A 97 -5.82 8.95 -12.42
CA LEU A 97 -6.79 8.93 -11.31
C LEU A 97 -7.48 10.29 -11.12
N PHE A 98 -6.79 11.40 -11.43
CA PHE A 98 -7.26 12.76 -11.23
C PHE A 98 -7.68 13.45 -12.55
N SER A 99 -7.95 12.68 -13.60
CA SER A 99 -8.36 13.20 -14.92
C SER A 99 -9.75 13.83 -14.94
N GLY A 100 -10.53 13.73 -13.87
CA GLY A 100 -11.94 14.15 -13.83
C GLY A 100 -12.90 13.12 -14.42
N GLN A 101 -12.39 12.05 -15.02
CA GLN A 101 -13.21 10.93 -15.49
C GLN A 101 -13.65 10.06 -14.33
N THR A 102 -14.76 9.34 -14.54
CA THR A 102 -15.22 8.33 -13.59
C THR A 102 -14.34 7.08 -13.69
N VAL A 103 -13.72 6.69 -12.58
CA VAL A 103 -12.84 5.54 -12.45
C VAL A 103 -13.55 4.44 -11.67
N PRO A 104 -13.75 3.22 -12.24
CA PRO A 104 -14.29 2.09 -11.51
C PRO A 104 -13.39 1.69 -10.34
N VAL A 105 -14.03 1.32 -9.22
CA VAL A 105 -13.34 0.93 -7.98
C VAL A 105 -13.83 -0.43 -7.49
N VAL A 106 -12.88 -1.31 -7.16
CA VAL A 106 -13.13 -2.47 -6.29
C VAL A 106 -12.56 -2.13 -4.91
N ALA A 107 -13.39 -2.22 -3.89
CA ALA A 107 -13.01 -1.92 -2.52
C ALA A 107 -13.09 -3.17 -1.63
N ARG A 108 -12.26 -3.19 -0.60
CA ARG A 108 -12.35 -4.16 0.48
C ARG A 108 -12.23 -3.46 1.83
N PHE A 109 -13.26 -3.60 2.65
CA PHE A 109 -13.23 -3.22 4.06
C PHE A 109 -12.83 -4.41 4.91
N SER A 110 -12.16 -4.20 6.05
CA SER A 110 -11.63 -5.31 6.85
C SER A 110 -11.35 -4.93 8.29
N LEU A 111 -11.26 -5.95 9.14
CA LEU A 111 -10.73 -5.85 10.50
C LEU A 111 -9.28 -6.38 10.50
N ALA A 112 -8.34 -5.67 11.13
CA ALA A 112 -6.98 -6.14 11.27
C ALA A 112 -6.91 -7.36 12.21
N GLY A 113 -6.00 -8.28 11.88
CA GLY A 113 -5.84 -9.57 12.53
C GLY A 113 -6.13 -10.74 11.59
N GLY A 114 -5.69 -11.94 11.96
CA GLY A 114 -5.85 -13.17 11.18
C GLY A 114 -7.09 -14.00 11.54
N ASN A 115 -7.86 -13.61 12.57
CA ASN A 115 -9.06 -14.35 12.95
C ASN A 115 -10.27 -13.92 12.09
N PRO A 116 -10.82 -14.81 11.24
CA PRO A 116 -11.96 -14.50 10.39
C PRO A 116 -13.27 -14.29 11.17
N THR A 117 -13.34 -14.75 12.43
CA THR A 117 -14.51 -14.63 13.31
C THR A 117 -14.32 -13.59 14.42
N ALA A 118 -13.29 -12.75 14.34
CA ALA A 118 -13.05 -11.70 15.33
C ALA A 118 -14.27 -10.76 15.41
N PRO A 119 -14.74 -10.42 16.62
CA PRO A 119 -15.89 -9.52 16.76
C PRO A 119 -15.55 -8.10 16.30
N ASP A 120 -16.47 -7.47 15.61
CA ASP A 120 -16.33 -6.10 15.10
C ASP A 120 -16.23 -5.04 16.21
N THR A 121 -16.55 -5.40 17.45
CA THR A 121 -16.34 -4.57 18.65
C THR A 121 -14.88 -4.56 19.13
N SER A 122 -13.99 -5.39 18.56
CA SER A 122 -12.58 -5.42 18.93
C SER A 122 -11.90 -4.06 18.70
N ARG A 123 -11.00 -3.66 19.61
CA ARG A 123 -10.15 -2.44 19.49
C ARG A 123 -8.96 -2.68 18.55
N SER A 124 -9.25 -3.12 17.34
CA SER A 124 -8.28 -3.40 16.28
C SER A 124 -8.45 -2.41 15.12
N PRO A 125 -7.43 -2.07 14.34
CA PRO A 125 -7.59 -1.20 13.17
C PRO A 125 -8.58 -1.76 12.15
N ARG A 126 -9.33 -0.88 11.49
CA ARG A 126 -10.14 -1.20 10.30
C ARG A 126 -9.40 -0.76 9.07
N GLY A 127 -9.42 -1.63 8.05
CA GLY A 127 -8.80 -1.34 6.77
C GLY A 127 -9.82 -0.94 5.70
N MET A 128 -9.41 -0.05 4.80
CA MET A 128 -10.03 0.16 3.50
C MET A 128 -8.96 0.02 2.44
N ALA A 129 -9.11 -0.95 1.55
CA ALA A 129 -8.26 -1.15 0.39
C ALA A 129 -9.06 -0.89 -0.88
N LEU A 130 -8.47 -0.15 -1.82
CA LEU A 130 -9.09 0.27 -3.07
C LEU A 130 -8.20 -0.11 -4.24
N GLU A 131 -8.79 -0.71 -5.28
CA GLU A 131 -8.21 -0.85 -6.62
C GLU A 131 -8.99 0.06 -7.56
N PHE A 132 -8.28 0.98 -8.20
CA PHE A 132 -8.81 1.88 -9.23
C PHE A 132 -8.38 1.36 -10.60
N LYS A 133 -9.35 1.19 -11.52
CA LYS A 133 -9.10 0.82 -12.92
C LYS A 133 -9.05 2.08 -13.76
N LEU A 134 -7.84 2.51 -14.09
CA LEU A 134 -7.62 3.82 -14.69
C LEU A 134 -8.01 3.88 -16.16
N PRO A 135 -8.35 5.07 -16.70
CA PRO A 135 -8.73 5.24 -18.10
C PRO A 135 -7.63 4.88 -19.11
N ASP A 136 -6.37 4.93 -18.71
CA ASP A 136 -5.20 4.55 -19.52
C ASP A 136 -4.90 3.03 -19.49
N GLY A 137 -5.75 2.24 -18.80
CA GLY A 137 -5.58 0.80 -18.62
C GLY A 137 -4.67 0.42 -17.44
N GLY A 138 -4.08 1.39 -16.75
CA GLY A 138 -3.28 1.20 -15.55
C GLY A 138 -4.13 0.91 -14.30
N LEU A 139 -3.44 0.62 -13.22
CA LEU A 139 -4.03 0.43 -11.90
C LEU A 139 -3.44 1.42 -10.89
N GLN A 140 -4.24 1.79 -9.90
CA GLN A 140 -3.78 2.43 -8.68
C GLN A 140 -4.36 1.66 -7.51
N HIS A 141 -3.52 1.30 -6.53
CA HIS A 141 -4.01 0.77 -5.25
C HIS A 141 -3.82 1.79 -4.13
N MET A 142 -4.75 1.80 -3.18
CA MET A 142 -4.63 2.54 -1.93
C MET A 142 -5.06 1.64 -0.79
N THR A 143 -4.15 1.37 0.14
CA THR A 143 -4.42 0.56 1.34
C THR A 143 -4.27 1.42 2.57
N MET A 144 -5.31 1.48 3.37
CA MET A 144 -5.50 2.48 4.43
C MET A 144 -6.01 1.84 5.71
N LEU A 145 -5.76 2.52 6.81
CA LEU A 145 -6.29 2.17 8.13
C LEU A 145 -7.16 3.32 8.68
N ASN A 146 -8.06 3.00 9.60
CA ASN A 146 -8.84 4.01 10.32
C ASN A 146 -8.08 4.63 11.51
N THR A 147 -6.78 4.37 11.61
CA THR A 147 -5.85 5.03 12.53
C THR A 147 -4.97 6.02 11.77
N PRO A 148 -4.71 7.23 12.30
CA PRO A 148 -3.95 8.26 11.59
C PRO A 148 -2.46 7.95 11.46
N VAL A 149 -1.97 6.99 12.26
CA VAL A 149 -0.57 6.53 12.29
C VAL A 149 -0.51 5.01 12.35
N PHE A 150 0.66 4.45 12.03
CA PHE A 150 0.93 3.02 12.10
C PHE A 150 1.61 2.64 13.43
N GLY A 151 1.65 1.34 13.75
CA GLY A 151 2.22 0.81 14.98
C GLY A 151 3.67 0.35 14.89
N ALA A 152 4.39 0.72 13.82
CA ALA A 152 5.80 0.40 13.65
C ALA A 152 6.46 1.38 12.68
N ALA A 153 7.65 1.88 13.02
CA ALA A 153 8.46 2.70 12.14
C ALA A 153 9.39 1.86 11.25
N GLN A 154 9.70 0.64 11.68
CA GLN A 154 10.63 -0.26 11.01
C GLN A 154 10.05 -1.67 10.88
N PRO A 155 10.44 -2.44 9.84
CA PRO A 155 10.04 -3.85 9.73
C PRO A 155 10.39 -4.69 10.95
N GLN A 156 11.52 -4.39 11.64
CA GLN A 156 11.92 -5.07 12.87
C GLN A 156 10.89 -4.83 13.98
N THR A 157 10.47 -3.58 14.22
CA THR A 157 9.44 -3.28 15.23
C THR A 157 8.13 -4.05 14.94
N PHE A 158 7.75 -4.16 13.65
CA PHE A 158 6.55 -4.92 13.29
C PHE A 158 6.72 -6.43 13.55
N LEU A 159 7.89 -6.99 13.22
CA LEU A 159 8.22 -8.39 13.52
C LEU A 159 8.16 -8.66 15.03
N ASP A 160 8.80 -7.82 15.84
CA ASP A 160 8.85 -7.96 17.29
C ASP A 160 7.45 -7.82 17.91
N MET A 161 6.60 -6.97 17.34
CA MET A 161 5.19 -6.87 17.72
C MET A 161 4.44 -8.19 17.47
N MET A 162 4.61 -8.81 16.31
CA MET A 162 3.97 -10.09 16.01
C MET A 162 4.48 -11.21 16.91
N ILE A 163 5.78 -11.24 17.22
CA ILE A 163 6.37 -12.19 18.17
C ILE A 163 5.78 -12.01 19.57
N ALA A 164 5.65 -10.76 20.03
CA ALA A 164 5.04 -10.47 21.34
C ALA A 164 3.55 -10.84 21.40
N MET A 165 2.85 -10.79 20.27
CA MET A 165 1.43 -11.16 20.16
C MET A 165 1.19 -12.66 19.96
N LYS A 166 2.23 -13.48 19.82
CA LYS A 166 2.08 -14.94 19.70
C LYS A 166 1.40 -15.49 20.95
N PRO A 167 0.29 -16.26 20.80
CA PRO A 167 -0.41 -16.85 21.95
C PRO A 167 0.49 -17.83 22.71
N ASP A 168 0.41 -17.77 24.01
CA ASP A 168 0.99 -18.78 24.88
C ASP A 168 0.23 -20.11 24.71
N PRO A 169 0.89 -21.24 24.47
CA PRO A 169 0.22 -22.53 24.26
C PRO A 169 -0.67 -22.97 25.41
N ALA A 170 -0.35 -22.58 26.66
CA ALA A 170 -1.10 -22.97 27.84
C ALA A 170 -2.41 -22.17 27.99
N THR A 171 -2.44 -20.90 27.55
CA THR A 171 -3.57 -20.00 27.77
C THR A 171 -4.36 -19.69 26.48
N GLY A 172 -3.75 -19.92 25.32
CA GLY A 172 -4.28 -19.51 24.02
C GLY A 172 -4.36 -17.98 23.83
N LYS A 173 -3.72 -17.19 24.70
CA LYS A 173 -3.71 -15.73 24.68
C LYS A 173 -2.28 -15.20 24.68
N PRO A 174 -2.02 -14.02 24.10
CA PRO A 174 -0.72 -13.37 24.22
C PRO A 174 -0.34 -13.15 25.70
N ASP A 175 0.95 -13.34 26.00
CA ASP A 175 1.49 -13.09 27.33
C ASP A 175 1.53 -11.59 27.62
N PRO A 176 0.84 -11.11 28.67
CA PRO A 176 0.80 -9.68 29.01
C PRO A 176 2.19 -9.08 29.30
N GLU A 177 3.13 -9.87 29.90
CA GLU A 177 4.47 -9.37 30.20
C GLU A 177 5.31 -9.20 28.92
N LYS A 178 5.14 -10.06 27.92
CA LYS A 178 5.78 -9.88 26.60
C LYS A 178 5.25 -8.64 25.90
N ILE A 179 3.93 -8.40 25.95
CA ILE A 179 3.30 -7.19 25.38
C ILE A 179 3.81 -5.93 26.10
N LYS A 180 3.91 -5.97 27.41
CA LYS A 180 4.43 -4.86 28.22
C LYS A 180 5.90 -4.58 27.91
N THR A 181 6.74 -5.61 27.84
CA THR A 181 8.16 -5.50 27.47
C THR A 181 8.30 -4.91 26.07
N PHE A 182 7.52 -5.41 25.08
CA PHE A 182 7.51 -4.87 23.73
C PHE A 182 7.20 -3.36 23.73
N LYS A 183 6.12 -2.93 24.38
CA LYS A 183 5.75 -1.51 24.46
C LYS A 183 6.84 -0.65 25.12
N ALA A 184 7.53 -1.18 26.14
CA ALA A 184 8.61 -0.45 26.83
C ALA A 184 9.86 -0.27 25.95
N THR A 185 10.14 -1.21 25.06
CA THR A 185 11.32 -1.21 24.17
C THR A 185 11.08 -0.62 22.78
N HIS A 186 9.79 -0.45 22.37
CA HIS A 186 9.41 0.05 21.07
C HIS A 186 8.48 1.27 21.17
N PRO A 187 9.00 2.45 21.48
CA PRO A 187 8.19 3.67 21.67
C PRO A 187 7.45 4.10 20.40
N ASP A 188 7.95 3.71 19.22
CA ASP A 188 7.29 3.91 17.93
C ASP A 188 5.97 3.16 17.77
N SER A 189 5.69 2.14 18.59
CA SER A 189 4.43 1.39 18.59
C SER A 189 3.30 2.05 19.41
N VAL A 190 3.62 3.01 20.26
CA VAL A 190 2.70 3.51 21.30
C VAL A 190 1.57 4.37 20.72
N ALA A 191 1.86 5.23 19.74
CA ALA A 191 0.87 6.20 19.24
C ALA A 191 -0.39 5.55 18.63
N GLN A 192 -0.23 4.45 17.89
CA GLN A 192 -1.39 3.73 17.34
C GLN A 192 -2.15 2.98 18.45
N ALA A 193 -1.43 2.35 19.39
CA ALA A 193 -2.05 1.64 20.50
C ALA A 193 -2.89 2.59 21.36
N ASP A 194 -2.36 3.76 21.71
CA ASP A 194 -3.06 4.82 22.43
C ASP A 194 -4.31 5.32 21.69
N PHE A 195 -4.19 5.50 20.37
CA PHE A 195 -5.34 5.89 19.57
C PHE A 195 -6.47 4.86 19.67
N LEU A 196 -6.15 3.57 19.55
CA LEU A 196 -7.13 2.48 19.63
C LEU A 196 -7.71 2.33 21.02
N GLU A 197 -6.95 2.57 22.06
CA GLU A 197 -7.42 2.52 23.45
C GLU A 197 -8.41 3.66 23.74
N LYS A 198 -8.10 4.88 23.29
CA LYS A 198 -8.90 6.09 23.52
C LYS A 198 -10.13 6.21 22.63
N ASN A 199 -10.21 5.41 21.57
CA ASN A 199 -11.27 5.53 20.57
C ASN A 199 -12.00 4.20 20.38
N ASN A 200 -13.29 4.20 20.69
CA ASN A 200 -14.13 3.05 20.40
C ASN A 200 -14.23 2.77 18.90
N PRO A 201 -14.52 1.52 18.49
CA PRO A 201 -14.81 1.15 17.12
C PRO A 201 -15.86 2.05 16.46
N PRO A 202 -15.80 2.24 15.13
CA PRO A 202 -16.82 2.99 14.42
C PRO A 202 -18.15 2.22 14.42
N VAL A 203 -19.27 2.95 14.36
CA VAL A 203 -20.61 2.36 14.23
C VAL A 203 -20.82 1.69 12.88
N SER A 204 -20.03 2.04 11.87
CA SER A 204 -20.08 1.53 10.50
C SER A 204 -18.74 1.74 9.82
N TYR A 205 -18.40 0.90 8.83
CA TYR A 205 -17.34 1.22 7.87
C TYR A 205 -17.59 2.57 7.17
N ALA A 206 -18.86 2.90 6.91
CA ALA A 206 -19.30 4.15 6.28
C ALA A 206 -19.09 5.40 7.14
N ASN A 207 -18.97 5.26 8.46
CA ASN A 207 -18.76 6.35 9.39
C ASN A 207 -17.32 6.41 9.92
N SER A 208 -16.37 5.91 9.16
CA SER A 208 -14.96 5.93 9.52
C SER A 208 -14.12 6.71 8.50
N ALA A 209 -13.19 7.52 8.98
CA ALA A 209 -12.11 8.02 8.14
C ALA A 209 -11.05 6.91 7.95
N TYR A 210 -10.38 6.93 6.78
CA TYR A 210 -9.30 6.00 6.46
C TYR A 210 -8.08 6.78 6.00
N PHE A 211 -6.92 6.48 6.56
CA PHE A 211 -5.66 7.19 6.37
C PHE A 211 -4.66 6.33 5.60
N GLY A 212 -3.97 6.94 4.64
CA GLY A 212 -2.90 6.27 3.90
C GLY A 212 -1.70 5.87 4.78
N ILE A 213 -1.63 6.37 6.00
CA ILE A 213 -0.57 6.22 7.02
C ILE A 213 0.84 6.61 6.57
N HIS A 214 1.22 6.35 5.34
CA HIS A 214 2.49 6.74 4.74
C HIS A 214 2.44 8.13 4.10
N ALA A 215 3.60 8.72 3.87
CA ALA A 215 3.74 9.84 2.96
C ALA A 215 4.02 9.33 1.55
N PHE A 216 3.59 10.11 0.53
CA PHE A 216 3.76 9.82 -0.89
C PHE A 216 4.21 11.08 -1.61
N LYS A 217 4.79 10.91 -2.79
CA LYS A 217 5.16 12.00 -3.68
C LYS A 217 4.15 12.08 -4.82
N PHE A 218 3.46 13.22 -4.92
CA PHE A 218 2.66 13.53 -6.10
C PHE A 218 3.53 14.33 -7.08
N VAL A 219 3.59 13.87 -8.33
CA VAL A 219 4.40 14.49 -9.39
C VAL A 219 3.48 15.01 -10.48
N ASN A 220 3.51 16.30 -10.74
CA ASN A 220 2.68 16.94 -11.75
C ASN A 220 3.30 16.85 -13.16
N ARG A 221 2.62 17.39 -14.17
CA ARG A 221 3.08 17.38 -15.56
C ARG A 221 4.36 18.20 -15.80
N ALA A 222 4.66 19.15 -14.92
CA ALA A 222 5.92 19.92 -14.95
C ALA A 222 7.05 19.21 -14.18
N ASN A 223 6.87 17.95 -13.76
CA ASN A 223 7.78 17.18 -12.91
C ASN A 223 8.07 17.83 -11.55
N GLN A 224 7.17 18.67 -11.08
CA GLN A 224 7.26 19.20 -9.73
C GLN A 224 6.67 18.19 -8.75
N THR A 225 7.41 17.94 -7.67
CA THR A 225 7.04 16.99 -6.62
C THR A 225 6.40 17.71 -5.43
N THR A 226 5.27 17.17 -4.97
CA THR A 226 4.60 17.61 -3.74
C THR A 226 4.52 16.42 -2.78
N LEU A 227 5.06 16.57 -1.58
CA LEU A 227 4.91 15.56 -0.53
C LEU A 227 3.48 15.62 0.01
N VAL A 228 2.80 14.47 0.08
CA VAL A 228 1.41 14.39 0.53
C VAL A 228 1.16 13.20 1.44
N ARG A 229 0.19 13.35 2.33
CA ARG A 229 -0.55 12.22 2.94
C ARG A 229 -1.98 12.30 2.48
N TRP A 230 -2.64 11.16 2.26
CA TRP A 230 -4.06 11.16 1.92
C TRP A 230 -4.91 10.49 2.98
N ARG A 231 -6.16 10.88 3.01
CA ARG A 231 -7.21 10.22 3.77
C ARG A 231 -8.54 10.30 3.05
N PHE A 232 -9.41 9.35 3.34
CA PHE A 232 -10.79 9.35 2.91
C PHE A 232 -11.67 9.71 4.11
N VAL A 233 -12.38 10.82 4.01
CA VAL A 233 -13.24 11.37 5.06
C VAL A 233 -14.69 11.09 4.71
N PRO A 234 -15.46 10.37 5.56
CA PRO A 234 -16.85 10.02 5.27
C PRO A 234 -17.71 11.27 5.18
N GLN A 235 -18.57 11.35 4.14
CA GLN A 235 -19.47 12.51 3.97
C GLN A 235 -20.57 12.56 5.03
N GLU A 236 -20.96 11.42 5.60
CA GLU A 236 -21.91 11.32 6.70
C GLU A 236 -21.29 11.57 8.08
N GLY A 237 -20.00 11.91 8.12
CA GLY A 237 -19.26 12.16 9.35
C GLY A 237 -18.79 10.87 10.06
N GLU A 238 -17.78 11.05 10.92
CA GLU A 238 -17.28 9.97 11.77
C GLU A 238 -18.20 9.76 12.98
N LYS A 239 -18.50 8.49 13.26
CA LYS A 239 -19.31 8.10 14.43
C LYS A 239 -18.71 6.84 15.06
N ARG A 240 -18.64 6.82 16.37
CA ARG A 240 -18.09 5.72 17.16
C ARG A 240 -19.15 5.14 18.09
N LEU A 241 -19.01 3.85 18.39
CA LEU A 241 -19.86 3.19 19.39
C LEU A 241 -19.63 3.81 20.78
N SER A 242 -20.68 3.96 21.53
CA SER A 242 -20.62 4.20 22.97
C SER A 242 -20.18 2.93 23.73
N ASP A 243 -19.75 3.07 24.98
CA ASP A 243 -19.40 1.92 25.82
C ASP A 243 -20.60 0.99 26.09
N ALA A 244 -21.81 1.51 26.04
CA ALA A 244 -23.05 0.71 26.16
C ALA A 244 -23.25 -0.13 24.88
N GLU A 245 -23.13 0.47 23.71
CA GLU A 245 -23.28 -0.21 22.42
C GLU A 245 -22.24 -1.29 22.20
N LEU A 246 -20.98 -1.08 22.66
CA LEU A 246 -19.93 -2.10 22.59
C LEU A 246 -20.34 -3.44 23.23
N LYS A 247 -21.19 -3.42 24.24
CA LYS A 247 -21.62 -4.62 24.98
C LYS A 247 -22.74 -5.38 24.29
N THR A 248 -23.45 -4.74 23.37
CA THR A 248 -24.71 -5.26 22.80
C THR A 248 -24.67 -5.45 21.29
N MET A 249 -23.64 -4.87 20.60
CA MET A 249 -23.52 -5.00 19.16
C MET A 249 -23.24 -6.46 18.74
N PRO A 250 -23.88 -6.94 17.66
CA PRO A 250 -23.58 -8.24 17.06
C PRO A 250 -22.12 -8.33 16.61
N PRO A 251 -21.51 -9.55 16.59
CA PRO A 251 -20.08 -9.70 16.23
C PRO A 251 -19.75 -9.31 14.79
N ASP A 252 -20.74 -9.31 13.88
CA ASP A 252 -20.55 -9.06 12.44
C ASP A 252 -21.32 -7.83 11.94
N PHE A 253 -21.54 -6.83 12.82
CA PHE A 253 -22.40 -5.70 12.51
C PHE A 253 -21.86 -4.79 11.40
N LEU A 254 -20.53 -4.70 11.22
CA LEU A 254 -19.92 -3.81 10.21
C LEU A 254 -20.20 -4.28 8.77
N GLU A 255 -20.15 -5.60 8.52
CA GLU A 255 -20.50 -6.15 7.20
C GLU A 255 -21.99 -5.97 6.93
N GLN A 256 -22.84 -6.35 7.88
CA GLN A 256 -24.29 -6.25 7.74
C GLN A 256 -24.75 -4.80 7.52
N ASP A 257 -24.22 -3.86 8.29
CA ASP A 257 -24.54 -2.44 8.15
C ASP A 257 -24.10 -1.88 6.79
N LEU A 258 -22.88 -2.21 6.32
CA LEU A 258 -22.42 -1.70 5.04
C LEU A 258 -23.25 -2.25 3.87
N ILE A 259 -23.60 -3.54 3.89
CA ILE A 259 -24.49 -4.15 2.90
C ILE A 259 -25.85 -3.47 2.91
N GLU A 260 -26.44 -3.29 4.07
CA GLU A 260 -27.77 -2.68 4.20
C GLU A 260 -27.75 -1.19 3.79
N ARG A 261 -26.73 -0.43 4.16
CA ARG A 261 -26.59 0.97 3.75
C ARG A 261 -26.50 1.10 2.24
N THR A 262 -25.68 0.27 1.58
CA THR A 262 -25.52 0.33 0.13
C THR A 262 -26.78 -0.10 -0.63
N ARG A 263 -27.65 -0.92 -0.04
CA ARG A 263 -28.98 -1.22 -0.60
C ARG A 263 -29.93 -0.01 -0.56
N ARG A 264 -29.83 0.84 0.47
CA ARG A 264 -30.64 2.05 0.62
C ARG A 264 -30.12 3.23 -0.20
N GLY A 265 -28.84 3.24 -0.52
CA GLY A 265 -28.22 4.30 -1.33
C GLY A 265 -26.71 4.27 -1.24
N PRO A 266 -26.04 5.03 -2.09
CA PRO A 266 -24.57 5.02 -2.15
C PRO A 266 -23.94 5.67 -0.92
N VAL A 267 -22.83 5.09 -0.46
CA VAL A 267 -21.99 5.62 0.63
C VAL A 267 -20.82 6.38 0.04
N ARG A 268 -20.43 7.53 0.62
CA ARG A 268 -19.47 8.44 0.04
C ARG A 268 -18.39 8.92 0.98
N TRP A 269 -17.17 9.11 0.42
CA TRP A 269 -16.03 9.75 1.08
C TRP A 269 -15.42 10.83 0.21
N ASN A 270 -14.95 11.88 0.84
CA ASN A 270 -14.05 12.85 0.23
C ASN A 270 -12.61 12.33 0.34
N MET A 271 -11.89 12.23 -0.77
CA MET A 271 -10.43 12.06 -0.73
C MET A 271 -9.80 13.41 -0.45
N VAL A 272 -9.08 13.49 0.65
CA VAL A 272 -8.36 14.69 1.10
C VAL A 272 -6.86 14.39 1.10
N ILE A 273 -6.07 15.26 0.49
CA ILE A 273 -4.61 15.26 0.69
C ILE A 273 -4.22 16.34 1.69
N GLU A 274 -3.23 16.03 2.51
CA GLU A 274 -2.50 16.98 3.34
C GLU A 274 -1.18 17.28 2.62
N ILE A 275 -0.86 18.58 2.47
CA ILE A 275 0.36 19.04 1.79
C ILE A 275 1.49 19.14 2.81
N GLY A 276 2.53 18.36 2.60
CA GLY A 276 3.73 18.39 3.45
C GLY A 276 4.57 19.65 3.26
N LYS A 277 5.34 19.96 4.28
CA LYS A 277 6.35 21.02 4.27
C LYS A 277 7.74 20.42 4.48
N PRO A 278 8.83 21.12 4.11
CA PRO A 278 10.18 20.69 4.43
C PRO A 278 10.34 20.38 5.92
N GLY A 279 10.88 19.20 6.24
CA GLY A 279 11.06 18.72 7.62
C GLY A 279 9.89 17.89 8.17
N ASP A 280 8.79 17.73 7.44
CA ASP A 280 7.75 16.77 7.83
C ASP A 280 8.28 15.33 7.67
N PRO A 281 7.98 14.42 8.63
CA PRO A 281 8.42 13.03 8.51
C PRO A 281 7.79 12.36 7.29
N GLU A 282 8.65 11.91 6.34
CA GLU A 282 8.22 11.25 5.12
C GLU A 282 8.49 9.74 5.10
N ASP A 283 9.32 9.26 6.03
CA ASP A 283 9.80 7.88 6.12
C ASP A 283 9.42 7.18 7.44
N ASN A 284 8.61 7.84 8.27
CA ASN A 284 8.15 7.29 9.54
C ASN A 284 6.62 7.38 9.66
N PRO A 285 5.90 6.25 9.48
CA PRO A 285 4.44 6.22 9.51
C PRO A 285 3.85 6.29 10.93
N THR A 286 4.68 6.25 11.98
CA THR A 286 4.22 6.36 13.39
C THR A 286 4.09 7.80 13.87
N LEU A 287 4.61 8.75 13.10
CA LEU A 287 4.57 10.17 13.41
C LEU A 287 3.47 10.88 12.62
N ALA A 288 2.60 11.59 13.33
CA ALA A 288 1.62 12.46 12.68
C ALA A 288 2.31 13.74 12.15
N TRP A 289 1.75 14.30 11.06
CA TRP A 289 2.12 15.64 10.62
C TRP A 289 1.46 16.71 11.49
N PRO A 290 2.03 17.92 11.59
CA PRO A 290 1.39 19.03 12.27
C PRO A 290 -0.02 19.31 11.73
N ALA A 291 -0.96 19.61 12.63
CA ALA A 291 -2.38 19.74 12.31
C ALA A 291 -2.72 20.92 11.37
N ASP A 292 -1.81 21.90 11.27
CA ASP A 292 -1.90 23.10 10.43
C ASP A 292 -1.54 22.89 8.95
N ARG A 293 -1.26 21.66 8.54
CA ARG A 293 -0.96 21.37 7.14
C ARG A 293 -2.17 21.65 6.27
N ASN A 294 -1.93 22.27 5.11
CA ASN A 294 -2.98 22.56 4.16
C ASN A 294 -3.66 21.28 3.66
N LYS A 295 -4.99 21.29 3.65
CA LYS A 295 -5.84 20.14 3.30
C LYS A 295 -6.66 20.47 2.06
N VAL A 296 -6.59 19.61 1.05
CA VAL A 296 -7.27 19.81 -0.23
C VAL A 296 -8.13 18.59 -0.57
N ILE A 297 -9.42 18.80 -0.89
CA ILE A 297 -10.27 17.73 -1.43
C ILE A 297 -9.89 17.53 -2.91
N VAL A 298 -9.39 16.33 -3.23
CA VAL A 298 -8.87 15.97 -4.56
C VAL A 298 -9.77 14.99 -5.33
N GLY A 299 -10.81 14.45 -4.68
CA GLY A 299 -11.74 13.55 -5.35
C GLY A 299 -12.81 13.00 -4.41
N TYR A 300 -13.70 12.20 -4.99
CA TYR A 300 -14.87 11.63 -4.34
C TYR A 300 -14.95 10.14 -4.63
N LEU A 301 -14.98 9.33 -3.57
CA LEU A 301 -15.26 7.90 -3.64
C LEU A 301 -16.76 7.69 -3.38
N THR A 302 -17.41 6.90 -4.24
CA THR A 302 -18.79 6.48 -4.07
C THR A 302 -18.87 4.97 -4.15
N ILE A 303 -19.34 4.31 -3.10
CA ILE A 303 -19.61 2.87 -3.05
C ILE A 303 -21.10 2.65 -3.28
N PHE A 304 -21.44 1.81 -4.27
CA PHE A 304 -22.82 1.53 -4.65
C PHE A 304 -23.36 0.24 -4.07
N SER A 305 -22.48 -0.76 -3.88
CA SER A 305 -22.88 -2.09 -3.41
C SER A 305 -21.78 -2.71 -2.56
N ALA A 306 -22.17 -3.35 -1.47
CA ALA A 306 -21.29 -4.18 -0.65
C ALA A 306 -21.84 -5.62 -0.57
N MET A 307 -20.94 -6.59 -0.35
CA MET A 307 -21.26 -8.02 -0.32
C MET A 307 -20.19 -8.78 0.48
N PRO A 308 -20.50 -9.97 0.98
CA PRO A 308 -19.48 -10.85 1.57
C PRO A 308 -18.30 -11.06 0.62
N GLN A 309 -17.08 -11.20 1.17
CA GLN A 309 -15.87 -11.27 0.33
C GLN A 309 -15.76 -12.56 -0.48
N LYS A 310 -16.33 -13.68 0.01
CA LYS A 310 -16.20 -14.99 -0.63
C LYS A 310 -16.87 -15.00 -2.01
N GLY A 311 -16.10 -15.32 -3.05
CA GLY A 311 -16.56 -15.31 -4.44
C GLY A 311 -16.67 -13.92 -5.08
N ALA A 312 -16.44 -12.84 -4.33
CA ALA A 312 -16.56 -11.48 -4.83
C ALA A 312 -15.25 -10.94 -5.45
N ALA A 313 -15.34 -9.86 -6.24
CA ALA A 313 -14.24 -9.31 -7.01
C ALA A 313 -12.98 -9.01 -6.18
N CYS A 314 -13.14 -8.55 -4.93
CA CYS A 314 -12.01 -8.19 -4.07
C CYS A 314 -11.25 -9.40 -3.51
N GLU A 315 -11.82 -10.60 -3.56
CA GLU A 315 -11.23 -11.79 -2.94
C GLU A 315 -9.85 -12.11 -3.53
N LYS A 316 -9.73 -12.07 -4.85
CA LYS A 316 -8.51 -12.44 -5.58
C LYS A 316 -7.53 -11.29 -5.80
N ILE A 317 -7.85 -10.07 -5.35
CA ILE A 317 -6.95 -8.93 -5.51
C ILE A 317 -5.86 -8.98 -4.42
N ASN A 318 -4.60 -8.81 -4.83
CA ASN A 318 -3.51 -8.44 -3.93
C ASN A 318 -3.44 -6.92 -3.88
N PHE A 319 -4.02 -6.31 -2.86
CA PHE A 319 -4.01 -4.85 -2.70
C PHE A 319 -2.62 -4.35 -2.27
N ASP A 320 -1.64 -4.46 -3.16
CA ASP A 320 -0.28 -3.99 -2.92
C ASP A 320 -0.21 -2.46 -2.97
N PRO A 321 0.24 -1.78 -1.90
CA PRO A 321 0.30 -0.32 -1.86
C PRO A 321 1.30 0.30 -2.84
N LEU A 322 2.20 -0.49 -3.43
CA LEU A 322 3.16 -0.03 -4.45
C LEU A 322 2.67 -0.23 -5.89
N VAL A 323 1.45 -0.70 -6.11
CA VAL A 323 0.78 -0.60 -7.42
C VAL A 323 0.30 0.84 -7.56
N MET A 324 1.14 1.66 -8.19
CA MET A 324 0.96 3.10 -8.31
C MET A 324 0.92 3.54 -9.77
N SER A 325 0.03 4.50 -10.06
CA SER A 325 -0.06 5.15 -11.37
C SER A 325 1.01 6.21 -11.54
N ASP A 326 1.37 6.53 -12.79
CA ASP A 326 2.28 7.63 -13.10
C ASP A 326 1.82 8.94 -12.42
N GLY A 327 2.74 9.65 -11.79
CA GLY A 327 2.46 10.85 -11.01
C GLY A 327 2.11 10.61 -9.53
N ILE A 328 2.19 9.34 -9.06
CA ILE A 328 2.17 8.97 -7.63
C ILE A 328 3.37 8.07 -7.37
N GLU A 329 4.23 8.46 -6.43
CA GLU A 329 5.47 7.75 -6.13
C GLU A 329 5.58 7.47 -4.62
N PRO A 330 6.27 6.39 -4.21
CA PRO A 330 6.53 6.13 -2.80
C PRO A 330 7.59 7.09 -2.26
N THR A 331 7.63 7.24 -0.95
CA THR A 331 8.78 7.76 -0.22
C THR A 331 9.75 6.63 0.14
N ASN A 332 10.82 6.96 0.85
CA ASN A 332 11.77 5.98 1.38
C ASN A 332 11.31 5.36 2.71
N ASP A 333 10.01 5.42 3.02
CA ASP A 333 9.43 4.78 4.20
C ASP A 333 9.70 3.27 4.19
N PRO A 334 10.49 2.74 5.14
CA PRO A 334 10.91 1.34 5.13
C PRO A 334 9.74 0.37 5.32
N ILE A 335 8.68 0.79 6.02
CA ILE A 335 7.45 -0.01 6.15
C ILE A 335 6.72 -0.06 4.81
N LEU A 336 6.55 1.09 4.12
CA LEU A 336 5.87 1.14 2.83
C LEU A 336 6.56 0.22 1.81
N LEU A 337 7.88 0.33 1.70
CA LEU A 337 8.67 -0.46 0.75
C LEU A 337 8.69 -1.96 1.09
N PHE A 338 8.70 -2.30 2.38
CA PHE A 338 8.66 -3.68 2.85
C PHE A 338 7.31 -4.37 2.60
N ARG A 339 6.22 -3.61 2.52
CA ARG A 339 4.87 -4.18 2.36
C ARG A 339 4.72 -4.97 1.06
N SER A 340 5.24 -4.48 -0.06
CA SER A 340 5.04 -5.14 -1.37
C SER A 340 5.57 -6.58 -1.40
N PRO A 341 6.83 -6.88 -1.08
CA PRO A 341 7.30 -8.27 -1.04
C PRO A 341 6.59 -9.13 0.01
N ALA A 342 6.21 -8.58 1.17
CA ALA A 342 5.44 -9.32 2.17
C ALA A 342 4.01 -9.65 1.68
N TYR A 343 3.38 -8.73 0.96
CA TYR A 343 2.06 -8.96 0.35
C TYR A 343 2.13 -10.00 -0.76
N ALA A 344 3.17 -9.97 -1.60
CA ALA A 344 3.38 -10.96 -2.65
C ALA A 344 3.52 -12.37 -2.07
N LEU A 345 4.31 -12.55 -1.02
CA LEU A 345 4.49 -13.83 -0.33
C LEU A 345 3.18 -14.33 0.31
N SER A 346 2.50 -13.47 1.07
CA SER A 346 1.21 -13.79 1.70
C SER A 346 0.14 -14.15 0.66
N PHE A 347 0.15 -13.45 -0.49
CA PHE A 347 -0.76 -13.72 -1.60
C PHE A 347 -0.46 -15.08 -2.24
N ALA A 348 0.81 -15.40 -2.51
CA ALA A 348 1.22 -16.68 -3.06
C ALA A 348 0.81 -17.85 -2.15
N LYS A 349 1.05 -17.76 -0.85
CA LYS A 349 0.60 -18.75 0.15
C LYS A 349 -0.93 -18.92 0.12
N ARG A 350 -1.68 -17.83 0.08
CA ARG A 350 -3.15 -17.86 0.02
C ARG A 350 -3.66 -18.54 -1.25
N MET A 351 -3.11 -18.20 -2.42
CA MET A 351 -3.52 -18.76 -3.70
C MET A 351 -3.12 -20.23 -3.86
N GLY A 352 -2.06 -20.65 -3.19
CA GLY A 352 -1.63 -22.06 -3.09
C GLY A 352 -2.45 -22.90 -2.12
N GLY A 353 -3.45 -22.32 -1.43
CA GLY A 353 -4.29 -23.03 -0.46
C GLY A 353 -3.59 -23.35 0.86
N MET A 354 -2.44 -22.75 1.10
CA MET A 354 -1.63 -22.90 2.33
C MET A 354 -2.12 -21.99 3.43
#